data_4ba5031c2cc3ca71f24e073f26cb7812
#
_entry.id   4ba5031c2cc3ca71f24e073f26cb7812
#
_cell.length_a   1.000
_cell.length_b   1.000
_cell.length_c   1.000
_cell.angle_alpha   90.00
_cell.angle_beta   90.00
_cell.angle_gamma   90.00
#
_symmetry.space_group_name_H-M   'P 1'
#
loop_
_entity.id
_entity.type
_entity.pdbx_description
1 polymer ?
#
loop_
_entity_poly.entity_id
_entity_poly.type
_entity_poly.pdbx_seq_one_letter_code
_entity_poly.pdbx_strand_id
1 'polypeptide(L)'
;MRNSGESVGVTGGKIAEFYDEEGNKYPPEVVTVLGAGGLSSTPEDLCRFGDSFAPGGMNILSDSSLKDVLKEQPTPFSSLLKGDALLDAFGWDYALLPAYRENGYQVLGKSGGTLFYSTNLQILPQERLAVAVTYSGQAGAAKATHRIMEALMKDKGLPGPKPVSPVKPPEPQPIPDEFLKLAGFYVNTQEAVRMIFDNESHTLNVYSLASPSEDEEAKENKEKPILSLVHNGGLFHDFATGYRYYFLTGEKTVYLVMEEVPQYGADIPMYQKIDPVEKPESLSVVMDGRFWLIRNASPFAQLPDDLLVKSEEYGDLPGYVKFFGVNRVETPDFGAIAATGFRDQCNIQLFKKDGAIRLKAIQFVYSSEDIAGTLVPGENTIVIGSEGENEWRKVEQGGIMSIEKPANGRVIIFPRRQVEKVYDSIIDSSEISVPGGSLVFLAGEPGDSFSIIVR
;
A
#
# COMPACT_ATOMS: atom_id res chain seq x y z
N MET A 1 26.26 -3.84 13.38
CA MET A 1 25.28 -2.72 13.37
C MET A 1 25.20 -2.18 14.80
N ARG A 2 25.51 -0.90 15.01
CA ARG A 2 25.56 -0.29 16.36
C ARG A 2 24.34 0.60 16.64
N ASN A 3 23.64 1.02 15.58
CA ASN A 3 22.54 1.99 15.61
C ASN A 3 21.30 1.43 14.90
N SER A 4 21.06 0.13 15.08
CA SER A 4 19.87 -0.56 14.54
C SER A 4 19.16 -1.29 15.66
N GLY A 5 17.85 -1.31 15.64
CA GLY A 5 17.02 -1.95 16.65
C GLY A 5 15.55 -2.02 16.27
N GLU A 6 14.75 -2.63 17.12
CA GLU A 6 13.30 -2.67 16.94
C GLU A 6 12.70 -1.27 17.11
N SER A 7 11.72 -0.94 16.26
CA SER A 7 11.01 0.36 16.28
C SER A 7 10.17 0.53 17.54
N VAL A 8 9.71 -0.57 18.15
CA VAL A 8 8.98 -0.54 19.41
C VAL A 8 9.99 -0.42 20.56
N GLY A 9 9.95 0.70 21.27
CA GLY A 9 10.77 0.91 22.48
C GLY A 9 12.19 1.35 22.21
N VAL A 10 12.52 1.96 21.08
CA VAL A 10 13.78 2.69 20.91
C VAL A 10 13.78 3.91 21.84
N THR A 11 13.86 3.64 23.13
CA THR A 11 14.04 4.64 24.17
C THR A 11 15.53 4.99 24.22
N GLY A 12 15.88 6.18 23.74
CA GLY A 12 17.23 6.71 23.78
C GLY A 12 18.02 6.65 22.48
N GLY A 13 17.48 6.09 21.41
CA GLY A 13 18.05 6.22 20.06
C GLY A 13 17.77 7.60 19.46
N LYS A 14 18.67 8.09 18.63
CA LYS A 14 18.42 9.29 17.81
C LYS A 14 17.62 8.88 16.58
N ILE A 15 16.30 8.76 16.72
CA ILE A 15 15.40 8.63 15.56
C ILE A 15 15.33 10.00 14.91
N ALA A 16 15.39 10.05 13.57
CA ALA A 16 15.19 11.29 12.83
C ALA A 16 13.79 11.85 13.15
N GLU A 17 13.72 13.14 13.37
CA GLU A 17 12.43 13.80 13.62
C GLU A 17 11.64 13.90 12.32
N PHE A 18 10.34 13.73 12.42
CA PHE A 18 9.41 13.95 11.31
C PHE A 18 8.60 15.24 11.55
N TYR A 19 8.47 16.01 10.49
CA TYR A 19 7.64 17.21 10.43
C TYR A 19 6.75 17.11 9.19
N ASP A 20 5.47 17.52 9.33
CA ASP A 20 4.58 17.67 8.18
C ASP A 20 4.89 18.93 7.34
N GLU A 21 4.11 19.18 6.31
CA GLU A 21 4.28 20.33 5.41
C GLU A 21 4.04 21.67 6.12
N GLU A 22 3.25 21.69 7.19
CA GLU A 22 2.98 22.84 8.05
C GLU A 22 4.08 23.07 9.11
N GLY A 23 5.03 22.13 9.25
CA GLY A 23 6.12 22.18 10.21
C GLY A 23 5.75 21.65 11.61
N ASN A 24 4.64 20.94 11.76
CA ASN A 24 4.27 20.29 13.01
C ASN A 24 5.14 19.04 13.23
N LYS A 25 5.71 18.93 14.43
CA LYS A 25 6.51 17.77 14.83
C LYS A 25 5.63 16.63 15.30
N TYR A 26 5.88 15.44 14.75
CA TYR A 26 5.22 14.21 15.17
C TYR A 26 6.07 13.42 16.17
N PRO A 27 5.46 12.66 17.08
CA PRO A 27 6.16 11.70 17.91
C PRO A 27 6.67 10.54 17.05
N PRO A 28 7.68 9.77 17.53
CA PRO A 28 8.14 8.57 16.85
C PRO A 28 7.00 7.59 16.59
N GLU A 29 7.01 7.00 15.40
CA GLU A 29 6.06 5.96 15.03
C GLU A 29 6.23 4.68 15.85
N VAL A 30 5.12 4.01 16.10
CA VAL A 30 5.08 2.64 16.61
C VAL A 30 4.69 1.71 15.47
N VAL A 31 5.65 0.93 14.98
CA VAL A 31 5.41 -0.09 13.96
C VAL A 31 4.99 -1.38 14.65
N THR A 32 3.74 -1.80 14.44
CA THR A 32 3.18 -3.01 15.07
C THR A 32 3.39 -4.27 14.23
N VAL A 33 3.76 -4.14 12.95
CA VAL A 33 4.05 -5.25 12.01
C VAL A 33 5.53 -5.59 12.08
N LEU A 34 6.00 -6.06 13.24
CA LEU A 34 7.42 -6.23 13.55
C LEU A 34 8.18 -7.09 12.53
N GLY A 35 7.56 -8.17 12.05
CA GLY A 35 8.19 -9.09 11.09
C GLY A 35 8.37 -8.50 9.70
N ALA A 36 7.55 -7.51 9.31
CA ALA A 36 7.60 -6.90 7.99
C ALA A 36 8.27 -5.51 7.97
N GLY A 37 8.26 -4.78 9.09
CA GLY A 37 8.71 -3.38 9.11
C GLY A 37 9.30 -2.91 10.44
N GLY A 38 9.47 -3.79 11.44
CA GLY A 38 9.86 -3.40 12.80
C GLY A 38 11.32 -3.03 13.02
N LEU A 39 12.17 -2.99 12.00
CA LEU A 39 13.59 -2.67 12.16
C LEU A 39 13.89 -1.24 11.72
N SER A 40 14.34 -0.41 12.66
CA SER A 40 14.93 0.91 12.40
C SER A 40 16.44 0.83 12.31
N SER A 41 17.05 1.58 11.38
CA SER A 41 18.49 1.55 11.14
C SER A 41 19.02 2.92 10.67
N THR A 42 20.33 3.02 10.53
CA THR A 42 21.00 4.14 9.87
C THR A 42 21.51 3.74 8.49
N PRO A 43 21.69 4.67 7.55
CA PRO A 43 22.29 4.37 6.24
C PRO A 43 23.65 3.67 6.35
N GLU A 44 24.47 4.05 7.33
CA GLU A 44 25.78 3.41 7.56
C GLU A 44 25.63 1.94 7.98
N ASP A 45 24.73 1.63 8.91
CA ASP A 45 24.50 0.25 9.34
C ASP A 45 23.84 -0.59 8.23
N LEU A 46 22.98 0.02 7.41
CA LEU A 46 22.41 -0.65 6.21
C LEU A 46 23.50 -0.96 5.18
N CYS A 47 24.45 -0.06 4.92
CA CYS A 47 25.58 -0.35 4.04
C CYS A 47 26.49 -1.45 4.61
N ARG A 48 26.73 -1.48 5.92
CA ARG A 48 27.46 -2.59 6.58
C ARG A 48 26.71 -3.92 6.47
N PHE A 49 25.40 -3.90 6.60
CA PHE A 49 24.54 -5.06 6.32
C PHE A 49 24.70 -5.50 4.86
N GLY A 50 24.67 -4.55 3.91
CA GLY A 50 24.91 -4.83 2.49
C GLY A 50 26.27 -5.50 2.21
N ASP A 51 27.37 -5.04 2.87
CA ASP A 51 28.70 -5.64 2.73
C ASP A 51 28.77 -7.10 3.20
N SER A 52 27.86 -7.53 4.08
CA SER A 52 27.80 -8.94 4.52
C SER A 52 27.39 -9.93 3.42
N PHE A 53 26.84 -9.45 2.32
CA PHE A 53 26.49 -10.25 1.14
C PHE A 53 27.61 -10.28 0.07
N ALA A 54 28.68 -9.50 0.27
CA ALA A 54 29.81 -9.43 -0.64
C ALA A 54 30.79 -10.59 -0.39
N PRO A 55 31.53 -11.06 -1.41
CA PRO A 55 32.58 -12.04 -1.24
C PRO A 55 33.64 -11.56 -0.22
N GLY A 56 33.89 -12.37 0.81
CA GLY A 56 34.80 -12.02 1.91
C GLY A 56 34.27 -10.94 2.86
N GLY A 57 32.99 -10.63 2.81
CA GLY A 57 32.30 -9.80 3.79
C GLY A 57 32.10 -10.48 5.13
N MET A 58 31.44 -9.81 6.07
CA MET A 58 31.10 -10.40 7.36
C MET A 58 30.01 -11.48 7.18
N ASN A 59 30.35 -12.73 7.47
CA ASN A 59 29.41 -13.84 7.32
C ASN A 59 28.34 -13.81 8.42
N ILE A 60 27.17 -13.28 8.09
CA ILE A 60 25.96 -13.35 8.93
C ILE A 60 25.06 -14.55 8.58
N LEU A 61 25.31 -15.18 7.44
CA LEU A 61 24.61 -16.36 6.92
C LEU A 61 25.63 -17.47 6.62
N SER A 62 25.18 -18.73 6.64
CA SER A 62 25.96 -19.82 6.07
C SER A 62 26.11 -19.67 4.55
N ASP A 63 27.13 -20.28 3.95
CA ASP A 63 27.34 -20.22 2.50
C ASP A 63 26.13 -20.75 1.71
N SER A 64 25.44 -21.79 2.22
CA SER A 64 24.22 -22.30 1.61
C SER A 64 23.08 -21.31 1.70
N SER A 65 22.84 -20.70 2.85
CA SER A 65 21.79 -19.68 3.03
C SER A 65 22.08 -18.43 2.22
N LEU A 66 23.35 -18.00 2.15
CA LEU A 66 23.77 -16.87 1.32
C LEU A 66 23.47 -17.14 -0.17
N LYS A 67 23.78 -18.36 -0.66
CA LYS A 67 23.47 -18.76 -2.03
C LYS A 67 21.97 -18.72 -2.31
N ASP A 68 21.13 -19.15 -1.36
CA ASP A 68 19.68 -19.13 -1.53
C ASP A 68 19.12 -17.72 -1.50
N VAL A 69 19.65 -16.84 -0.66
CA VAL A 69 19.26 -15.40 -0.59
C VAL A 69 19.66 -14.63 -1.84
N LEU A 70 20.81 -14.97 -2.44
CA LEU A 70 21.29 -14.34 -3.66
C LEU A 70 20.59 -14.87 -4.93
N LYS A 71 19.80 -15.93 -4.80
CA LYS A 71 19.10 -16.55 -5.91
C LYS A 71 17.71 -15.94 -6.08
N GLU A 72 17.33 -15.74 -7.35
CA GLU A 72 15.95 -15.44 -7.71
C GLU A 72 15.01 -16.54 -7.22
N GLN A 73 13.89 -16.13 -6.65
CA GLN A 73 12.86 -17.06 -6.21
C GLN A 73 11.71 -17.08 -7.22
N PRO A 74 11.15 -18.24 -7.55
CA PRO A 74 10.05 -18.32 -8.51
C PRO A 74 8.81 -17.59 -7.95
N THR A 75 8.23 -16.75 -8.77
CA THR A 75 6.92 -16.13 -8.55
C THR A 75 5.88 -16.79 -9.44
N PRO A 76 4.58 -16.56 -9.24
CA PRO A 76 3.55 -16.98 -10.18
C PRO A 76 3.78 -16.48 -11.62
N PHE A 77 4.57 -15.43 -11.79
CA PHE A 77 4.89 -14.84 -13.09
C PHE A 77 6.18 -15.39 -13.73
N SER A 78 7.04 -16.07 -12.98
CA SER A 78 8.36 -16.53 -13.46
C SER A 78 8.30 -17.47 -14.66
N SER A 79 7.21 -18.23 -14.81
CA SER A 79 6.98 -19.11 -15.97
C SER A 79 6.33 -18.39 -17.16
N LEU A 80 5.78 -17.20 -16.94
CA LEU A 80 5.01 -16.43 -17.92
C LEU A 80 5.83 -15.31 -18.53
N LEU A 81 6.55 -14.57 -17.69
CA LEU A 81 7.42 -13.48 -18.11
C LEU A 81 8.77 -14.08 -18.47
N LYS A 82 9.18 -13.96 -19.74
CA LYS A 82 10.38 -14.58 -20.31
C LYS A 82 11.67 -14.10 -19.64
N GLY A 83 11.88 -14.48 -18.39
CA GLY A 83 13.14 -14.30 -17.66
C GLY A 83 13.50 -12.90 -17.21
N ASP A 84 12.69 -11.89 -17.50
CA ASP A 84 12.97 -10.49 -17.21
C ASP A 84 11.97 -9.83 -16.25
N ALA A 85 11.22 -10.64 -15.51
CA ALA A 85 10.36 -10.17 -14.44
C ALA A 85 11.17 -9.63 -13.26
N LEU A 86 10.61 -8.67 -12.53
CA LEU A 86 10.99 -8.38 -11.17
C LEU A 86 10.75 -9.65 -10.34
N LEU A 87 11.83 -10.37 -10.06
CA LEU A 87 11.74 -11.62 -9.31
C LEU A 87 11.94 -11.34 -7.85
N ASP A 88 10.99 -11.79 -7.05
CA ASP A 88 11.12 -11.79 -5.60
C ASP A 88 12.35 -12.59 -5.19
N ALA A 89 12.93 -12.19 -4.08
CA ALA A 89 14.03 -12.88 -3.45
C ALA A 89 13.77 -13.01 -1.95
N PHE A 90 14.47 -13.91 -1.28
CA PHE A 90 14.30 -14.05 0.17
C PHE A 90 14.69 -12.77 0.92
N GLY A 91 13.70 -12.01 1.36
CA GLY A 91 13.86 -10.77 2.10
C GLY A 91 14.22 -9.53 1.26
N TRP A 92 14.40 -9.67 -0.05
CA TRP A 92 14.69 -8.59 -0.99
C TRP A 92 13.50 -8.33 -1.92
N ASP A 93 13.30 -7.10 -2.33
CA ASP A 93 12.29 -6.77 -3.34
C ASP A 93 12.72 -7.29 -4.73
N TYR A 94 14.02 -7.39 -4.94
CA TYR A 94 14.63 -8.00 -6.12
C TYR A 94 16.05 -8.49 -5.83
N ALA A 95 16.43 -9.59 -6.49
CA ALA A 95 17.80 -10.14 -6.49
C ALA A 95 18.52 -9.96 -7.83
N LEU A 96 17.80 -9.44 -8.82
CA LEU A 96 18.29 -9.17 -10.15
C LEU A 96 17.46 -8.05 -10.79
N LEU A 97 18.12 -7.14 -11.47
CA LEU A 97 17.45 -6.19 -12.36
C LEU A 97 17.98 -6.36 -13.77
N PRO A 98 17.10 -6.51 -14.79
CA PRO A 98 17.51 -6.69 -16.19
C PRO A 98 18.51 -5.63 -16.67
N ALA A 99 18.28 -4.36 -16.30
CA ALA A 99 19.18 -3.26 -16.65
C ALA A 99 20.64 -3.44 -16.18
N TYR A 100 20.88 -4.21 -15.12
CA TYR A 100 22.21 -4.52 -14.58
C TYR A 100 22.75 -5.85 -15.11
N ARG A 101 21.85 -6.81 -15.38
CA ARG A 101 22.17 -8.16 -15.84
C ARG A 101 22.96 -8.17 -17.14
N GLU A 102 22.63 -7.29 -18.09
CA GLU A 102 23.33 -7.20 -19.38
C GLU A 102 24.83 -6.95 -19.23
N ASN A 103 25.24 -6.31 -18.15
CA ASN A 103 26.64 -6.09 -17.79
C ASN A 103 27.20 -7.16 -16.84
N GLY A 104 26.43 -8.22 -16.55
CA GLY A 104 26.85 -9.32 -15.67
C GLY A 104 26.74 -9.03 -14.18
N TYR A 105 26.08 -7.93 -13.76
CA TYR A 105 25.93 -7.59 -12.36
C TYR A 105 24.72 -8.27 -11.73
N GLN A 106 24.92 -8.80 -10.53
CA GLN A 106 23.85 -9.09 -9.60
C GLN A 106 23.57 -7.85 -8.76
N VAL A 107 22.29 -7.53 -8.58
CA VAL A 107 21.88 -6.41 -7.74
C VAL A 107 20.76 -6.86 -6.82
N LEU A 108 20.93 -6.59 -5.52
CA LEU A 108 19.88 -6.79 -4.53
C LEU A 108 19.32 -5.44 -4.13
N GLY A 109 18.04 -5.35 -3.92
CA GLY A 109 17.40 -4.13 -3.45
C GLY A 109 16.29 -4.40 -2.48
N LYS A 110 16.18 -3.52 -1.49
CA LYS A 110 15.08 -3.53 -0.53
C LYS A 110 14.62 -2.11 -0.24
N SER A 111 13.35 -1.87 -0.48
CA SER A 111 12.65 -0.68 -0.01
C SER A 111 12.20 -0.84 1.43
N GLY A 112 12.02 0.27 2.11
CA GLY A 112 11.36 0.37 3.40
C GLY A 112 10.57 1.66 3.43
N GLY A 113 9.34 1.59 3.87
CA GLY A 113 8.48 2.76 4.00
C GLY A 113 7.59 2.62 5.23
N THR A 114 7.42 3.74 5.91
CA THR A 114 6.44 3.93 6.95
C THR A 114 5.64 5.18 6.62
N LEU A 115 4.73 5.62 7.47
CA LEU A 115 4.03 6.88 7.23
C LEU A 115 5.02 8.07 7.20
N PHE A 116 6.06 8.03 8.05
CA PHE A 116 6.96 9.16 8.27
C PHE A 116 8.35 9.00 7.63
N TYR A 117 8.71 7.81 7.18
CA TYR A 117 10.06 7.54 6.68
C TYR A 117 10.04 6.76 5.37
N SER A 118 10.98 7.07 4.51
CA SER A 118 11.23 6.32 3.27
C SER A 118 12.70 5.90 3.20
N THR A 119 12.94 4.65 2.89
CA THR A 119 14.28 4.07 2.83
C THR A 119 14.43 3.19 1.60
N ASN A 120 15.64 3.17 1.03
CA ASN A 120 16.02 2.18 0.03
C ASN A 120 17.48 1.77 0.22
N LEU A 121 17.72 0.48 0.15
CA LEU A 121 19.05 -0.14 0.13
C LEU A 121 19.24 -0.86 -1.20
N GLN A 122 20.33 -0.59 -1.90
CA GLN A 122 20.76 -1.30 -3.09
C GLN A 122 22.20 -1.76 -2.94
N ILE A 123 22.50 -2.99 -3.31
CA ILE A 123 23.84 -3.55 -3.24
C ILE A 123 24.20 -4.30 -4.52
N LEU A 124 25.47 -4.18 -4.92
CA LEU A 124 26.13 -5.00 -5.93
C LEU A 124 27.19 -5.84 -5.20
N PRO A 125 26.86 -7.07 -4.80
CA PRO A 125 27.71 -7.85 -3.90
C PRO A 125 29.11 -8.10 -4.46
N GLN A 126 29.23 -8.48 -5.75
CA GLN A 126 30.52 -8.81 -6.38
C GLN A 126 31.44 -7.60 -6.50
N GLU A 127 30.87 -6.41 -6.67
CA GLU A 127 31.59 -5.15 -6.79
C GLU A 127 31.86 -4.48 -5.44
N ARG A 128 31.34 -5.05 -4.36
CA ARG A 128 31.34 -4.50 -3.00
C ARG A 128 30.85 -3.05 -2.96
N LEU A 129 29.75 -2.79 -3.65
CA LEU A 129 29.05 -1.52 -3.61
C LEU A 129 27.75 -1.66 -2.83
N ALA A 130 27.52 -0.74 -1.90
CA ALA A 130 26.27 -0.61 -1.19
C ALA A 130 25.87 0.86 -1.08
N VAL A 131 24.62 1.15 -1.36
CA VAL A 131 24.03 2.48 -1.23
C VAL A 131 22.76 2.36 -0.40
N ALA A 132 22.67 3.13 0.66
CA ALA A 132 21.47 3.28 1.46
C ALA A 132 21.07 4.75 1.53
N VAL A 133 19.81 5.02 1.24
CA VAL A 133 19.21 6.36 1.34
C VAL A 133 17.99 6.27 2.24
N THR A 134 17.93 7.18 3.21
CA THR A 134 16.80 7.32 4.12
C THR A 134 16.32 8.77 4.13
N TYR A 135 15.02 8.95 4.14
CA TYR A 135 14.37 10.25 4.27
C TYR A 135 13.41 10.26 5.46
N SER A 136 13.36 11.38 6.16
CA SER A 136 12.23 11.76 6.98
C SER A 136 11.22 12.41 6.04
N GLY A 137 10.12 11.69 5.73
CA GLY A 137 9.14 12.04 4.73
C GLY A 137 8.97 10.99 3.63
N GLN A 138 7.98 11.19 2.76
CA GLN A 138 7.61 10.29 1.65
C GLN A 138 8.38 10.62 0.36
N ALA A 139 9.70 10.78 0.46
CA ALA A 139 10.54 11.06 -0.72
C ALA A 139 10.90 9.77 -1.47
N GLY A 140 11.23 9.90 -2.74
CA GLY A 140 11.62 8.80 -3.61
C GLY A 140 13.01 8.23 -3.32
N ALA A 141 13.20 7.55 -2.18
CA ALA A 141 14.48 6.99 -1.76
C ALA A 141 15.11 6.07 -2.83
N ALA A 142 14.32 5.24 -3.50
CA ALA A 142 14.79 4.36 -4.57
C ALA A 142 15.44 5.14 -5.72
N LYS A 143 14.83 6.24 -6.19
CA LYS A 143 15.38 7.07 -7.27
C LYS A 143 16.74 7.68 -6.90
N ALA A 144 16.88 8.14 -5.66
CA ALA A 144 18.15 8.67 -5.18
C ALA A 144 19.22 7.57 -5.06
N THR A 145 18.84 6.40 -4.52
CA THR A 145 19.73 5.24 -4.41
C THR A 145 20.26 4.81 -5.76
N HIS A 146 19.41 4.67 -6.78
CA HIS A 146 19.84 4.32 -8.14
C HIS A 146 20.84 5.32 -8.71
N ARG A 147 20.55 6.62 -8.61
CA ARG A 147 21.45 7.67 -9.12
C ARG A 147 22.81 7.68 -8.42
N ILE A 148 22.84 7.46 -7.11
CA ILE A 148 24.09 7.36 -6.36
C ILE A 148 24.86 6.11 -6.77
N MET A 149 24.17 4.96 -6.95
CA MET A 149 24.80 3.72 -7.41
C MET A 149 25.44 3.90 -8.79
N GLU A 150 24.74 4.50 -9.74
CA GLU A 150 25.27 4.82 -11.08
C GLU A 150 26.53 5.70 -10.99
N ALA A 151 26.52 6.72 -10.13
CA ALA A 151 27.67 7.59 -9.94
C ALA A 151 28.87 6.84 -9.36
N LEU A 152 28.65 5.94 -8.38
CA LEU A 152 29.71 5.11 -7.80
C LEU A 152 30.27 4.09 -8.80
N MET A 153 29.42 3.48 -9.61
CA MET A 153 29.86 2.59 -10.69
C MET A 153 30.74 3.33 -11.69
N LYS A 154 30.31 4.51 -12.11
CA LYS A 154 31.09 5.37 -13.01
C LYS A 154 32.45 5.75 -12.41
N ASP A 155 32.49 6.12 -11.14
CA ASP A 155 33.74 6.46 -10.43
C ASP A 155 34.70 5.28 -10.37
N LYS A 156 34.19 4.07 -10.22
CA LYS A 156 34.97 2.81 -10.31
C LYS A 156 35.30 2.35 -11.73
N GLY A 157 34.87 3.08 -12.75
CA GLY A 157 35.05 2.67 -14.16
C GLY A 157 34.21 1.46 -14.58
N LEU A 158 33.14 1.16 -13.86
CA LEU A 158 32.21 0.08 -14.18
C LEU A 158 31.13 0.57 -15.16
N PRO A 159 30.72 -0.25 -16.15
CA PRO A 159 29.57 0.05 -16.97
C PRO A 159 28.30 0.24 -16.11
N GLY A 160 27.57 1.33 -16.32
CA GLY A 160 26.29 1.57 -15.65
C GLY A 160 25.17 0.65 -16.14
N PRO A 161 23.99 0.66 -15.49
CA PRO A 161 22.82 -0.04 -15.96
C PRO A 161 22.41 0.46 -17.35
N LYS A 162 21.81 -0.42 -18.15
CA LYS A 162 21.29 -0.02 -19.45
C LYS A 162 20.09 0.92 -19.26
N PRO A 163 20.15 2.15 -19.81
CA PRO A 163 19.02 3.05 -19.71
C PRO A 163 17.85 2.55 -20.54
N VAL A 164 16.65 2.56 -19.96
CA VAL A 164 15.41 2.40 -20.74
C VAL A 164 15.08 3.75 -21.36
N SER A 165 15.11 3.80 -22.69
CA SER A 165 14.83 5.04 -23.41
C SER A 165 13.33 5.22 -23.58
N PRO A 166 12.80 6.44 -23.35
CA PRO A 166 11.41 6.74 -23.67
C PRO A 166 11.16 6.49 -25.17
N VAL A 167 10.13 5.72 -25.46
CA VAL A 167 9.74 5.46 -26.85
C VAL A 167 8.89 6.64 -27.32
N LYS A 168 9.23 7.20 -28.51
CA LYS A 168 8.36 8.21 -29.14
C LYS A 168 7.00 7.56 -29.39
N PRO A 169 5.88 8.24 -29.06
CA PRO A 169 4.55 7.73 -29.37
C PRO A 169 4.43 7.31 -30.83
N PRO A 170 4.06 6.07 -31.12
CA PRO A 170 3.86 5.60 -32.48
C PRO A 170 2.51 6.07 -33.04
N GLU A 171 2.34 6.01 -34.36
CA GLU A 171 1.04 6.22 -34.98
C GLU A 171 0.05 5.13 -34.56
N PRO A 172 -1.21 5.48 -34.24
CA PRO A 172 -2.24 4.50 -33.91
C PRO A 172 -2.47 3.48 -35.02
N GLN A 173 -2.69 2.24 -34.66
CA GLN A 173 -3.01 1.13 -35.60
C GLN A 173 -4.30 0.43 -35.17
N PRO A 174 -5.08 -0.13 -36.14
CA PRO A 174 -6.27 -0.90 -35.83
C PRO A 174 -5.99 -2.02 -34.81
N ILE A 175 -6.91 -2.22 -33.90
CA ILE A 175 -6.81 -3.26 -32.86
C ILE A 175 -7.23 -4.59 -33.49
N PRO A 176 -6.37 -5.63 -33.50
CA PRO A 176 -6.73 -6.96 -33.97
C PRO A 176 -7.89 -7.58 -33.17
N ASP A 177 -8.73 -8.36 -33.82
CA ASP A 177 -9.89 -9.03 -33.20
C ASP A 177 -9.53 -9.93 -32.00
N GLU A 178 -8.33 -10.43 -31.96
CA GLU A 178 -7.81 -11.25 -30.86
C GLU A 178 -7.75 -10.47 -29.55
N PHE A 179 -7.45 -9.17 -29.57
CA PHE A 179 -7.45 -8.34 -28.40
C PHE A 179 -8.86 -7.99 -27.91
N LEU A 180 -9.83 -7.89 -28.79
CA LEU A 180 -11.21 -7.54 -28.41
C LEU A 180 -11.81 -8.56 -27.42
N LYS A 181 -11.36 -9.82 -27.46
CA LYS A 181 -11.75 -10.89 -26.53
C LYS A 181 -11.17 -10.70 -25.12
N LEU A 182 -10.20 -9.82 -24.98
CA LEU A 182 -9.55 -9.52 -23.71
C LEU A 182 -10.29 -8.41 -22.94
N ALA A 183 -11.26 -7.75 -23.55
CA ALA A 183 -12.14 -6.83 -22.83
C ALA A 183 -12.78 -7.51 -21.61
N GLY A 184 -13.13 -6.74 -20.58
CA GLY A 184 -13.79 -7.25 -19.39
C GLY A 184 -13.22 -6.70 -18.09
N PHE A 185 -13.34 -7.48 -17.03
CA PHE A 185 -12.96 -7.05 -15.68
C PHE A 185 -11.55 -7.50 -15.32
N TYR A 186 -10.85 -6.61 -14.63
CA TYR A 186 -9.49 -6.82 -14.18
C TYR A 186 -9.32 -6.30 -12.75
N VAL A 187 -8.38 -6.88 -12.02
CA VAL A 187 -8.05 -6.48 -10.65
C VAL A 187 -6.56 -6.39 -10.43
N ASN A 188 -6.18 -5.55 -9.49
CA ASN A 188 -4.88 -5.58 -8.85
C ASN A 188 -5.03 -5.59 -7.32
N THR A 189 -4.00 -5.24 -6.56
CA THR A 189 -4.04 -5.21 -5.09
C THR A 189 -5.01 -4.17 -4.52
N GLN A 190 -5.32 -3.10 -5.26
CA GLN A 190 -6.01 -1.93 -4.73
C GLN A 190 -7.40 -1.73 -5.33
N GLU A 191 -7.58 -2.11 -6.59
CA GLU A 191 -8.80 -1.77 -7.31
C GLU A 191 -9.24 -2.83 -8.31
N ALA A 192 -10.53 -2.78 -8.65
CA ALA A 192 -11.11 -3.46 -9.80
C ALA A 192 -11.40 -2.45 -10.90
N VAL A 193 -11.12 -2.83 -12.15
CA VAL A 193 -11.30 -1.99 -13.32
C VAL A 193 -12.04 -2.74 -14.44
N ARG A 194 -12.65 -1.99 -15.34
CA ARG A 194 -13.19 -2.49 -16.59
C ARG A 194 -12.34 -2.01 -17.76
N MET A 195 -11.91 -2.93 -18.60
CA MET A 195 -11.13 -2.64 -19.82
C MET A 195 -12.03 -2.76 -21.04
N ILE A 196 -12.03 -1.73 -21.88
CA ILE A 196 -12.84 -1.62 -23.09
C ILE A 196 -11.96 -1.16 -24.23
N PHE A 197 -12.06 -1.84 -25.37
CA PHE A 197 -11.39 -1.42 -26.60
C PHE A 197 -12.31 -0.49 -27.42
N ASP A 198 -11.73 0.59 -27.90
CA ASP A 198 -12.35 1.50 -28.85
C ASP A 198 -11.66 1.38 -30.21
N ASN A 199 -12.37 0.83 -31.19
CA ASN A 199 -11.83 0.60 -32.54
C ASN A 199 -11.76 1.88 -33.39
N GLU A 200 -12.50 2.94 -33.04
CA GLU A 200 -12.46 4.20 -33.77
C GLU A 200 -11.19 5.00 -33.41
N SER A 201 -10.90 5.07 -32.12
CA SER A 201 -9.68 5.73 -31.62
C SER A 201 -8.47 4.81 -31.55
N HIS A 202 -8.62 3.51 -31.79
CA HIS A 202 -7.58 2.49 -31.64
C HIS A 202 -6.99 2.46 -30.23
N THR A 203 -7.84 2.58 -29.19
CA THR A 203 -7.41 2.65 -27.80
C THR A 203 -7.95 1.51 -26.95
N LEU A 204 -7.18 1.15 -25.92
CA LEU A 204 -7.62 0.42 -24.76
C LEU A 204 -7.90 1.43 -23.64
N ASN A 205 -9.15 1.50 -23.19
CA ASN A 205 -9.58 2.37 -22.12
C ASN A 205 -9.83 1.57 -20.84
N VAL A 206 -9.27 2.02 -19.73
CA VAL A 206 -9.38 1.41 -18.41
C VAL A 206 -10.23 2.30 -17.52
N TYR A 207 -11.32 1.76 -16.99
CA TYR A 207 -12.29 2.48 -16.15
C TYR A 207 -12.28 1.89 -14.74
N SER A 208 -12.21 2.73 -13.71
CA SER A 208 -12.36 2.28 -12.33
C SER A 208 -13.79 1.81 -12.06
N LEU A 209 -13.94 0.71 -11.31
CA LEU A 209 -15.24 0.23 -10.83
C LEU A 209 -15.59 0.78 -9.44
N ALA A 210 -14.69 1.52 -8.79
CA ALA A 210 -14.98 2.13 -7.51
C ALA A 210 -16.22 3.03 -7.60
N SER A 211 -17.05 3.00 -6.57
CA SER A 211 -18.15 3.94 -6.45
C SER A 211 -17.61 5.35 -6.40
N PRO A 212 -18.17 6.32 -7.14
CA PRO A 212 -17.74 7.71 -7.05
C PRO A 212 -17.94 8.18 -5.60
N SER A 213 -17.05 9.02 -5.12
CA SER A 213 -17.31 9.79 -3.90
C SER A 213 -18.64 10.57 -4.08
N GLU A 214 -19.28 11.01 -3.00
CA GLU A 214 -20.56 11.72 -3.06
C GLU A 214 -20.43 13.08 -3.80
N ASP A 215 -19.20 13.53 -4.10
CA ASP A 215 -18.90 14.76 -4.82
C ASP A 215 -19.30 14.68 -6.29
N GLU A 216 -19.94 15.72 -6.78
CA GLU A 216 -20.40 15.80 -8.18
C GLU A 216 -19.24 15.68 -9.18
N GLU A 217 -18.07 16.20 -8.84
CA GLU A 217 -16.85 16.12 -9.65
C GLU A 217 -16.35 14.68 -9.82
N ALA A 218 -16.51 13.85 -8.81
CA ALA A 218 -16.19 12.42 -8.86
C ALA A 218 -17.20 11.63 -9.72
N LYS A 219 -18.45 12.08 -9.81
CA LYS A 219 -19.47 11.47 -10.69
C LYS A 219 -19.19 11.74 -12.16
N GLU A 220 -18.74 12.96 -12.52
CA GLU A 220 -18.32 13.26 -13.89
C GLU A 220 -17.06 12.48 -14.31
N ASN A 221 -16.19 12.16 -13.37
CA ASN A 221 -14.96 11.41 -13.65
C ASN A 221 -15.20 9.90 -13.85
N LYS A 222 -16.32 9.34 -13.43
CA LYS A 222 -16.64 7.91 -13.63
C LYS A 222 -16.76 7.52 -15.12
N GLU A 223 -17.14 8.46 -15.98
CA GLU A 223 -17.26 8.25 -17.43
C GLU A 223 -15.92 8.42 -18.17
N LYS A 224 -14.87 8.89 -17.47
CA LYS A 224 -13.55 9.04 -18.07
C LYS A 224 -12.65 7.86 -17.73
N PRO A 225 -11.89 7.34 -18.70
CA PRO A 225 -10.92 6.31 -18.40
C PRO A 225 -9.82 6.86 -17.49
N ILE A 226 -9.43 6.06 -16.48
CA ILE A 226 -8.27 6.36 -15.63
C ILE A 226 -6.95 6.17 -16.38
N LEU A 227 -6.97 5.38 -17.46
CA LEU A 227 -5.84 5.12 -18.34
C LEU A 227 -6.37 4.87 -19.75
N SER A 228 -5.81 5.56 -20.74
CA SER A 228 -6.12 5.38 -22.17
C SER A 228 -4.85 5.08 -22.94
N LEU A 229 -4.78 3.91 -23.54
CA LEU A 229 -3.58 3.36 -24.17
C LEU A 229 -3.81 3.19 -25.67
N VAL A 230 -2.93 3.73 -26.50
CA VAL A 230 -3.02 3.67 -27.96
C VAL A 230 -2.35 2.40 -28.49
N HIS A 231 -3.06 1.64 -29.30
CA HIS A 231 -2.55 0.40 -29.91
C HIS A 231 -1.56 0.68 -31.06
N ASN A 232 -0.42 0.00 -31.04
CA ASN A 232 0.51 -0.10 -32.17
C ASN A 232 1.36 -1.38 -32.06
N GLY A 233 1.38 -2.19 -33.12
CA GLY A 233 2.29 -3.32 -33.23
C GLY A 233 2.16 -4.41 -32.15
N GLY A 234 0.99 -4.58 -31.57
CA GLY A 234 0.73 -5.52 -30.47
C GLY A 234 1.01 -4.96 -29.08
N LEU A 235 1.45 -3.71 -28.97
CA LEU A 235 1.64 -2.96 -27.74
C LEU A 235 0.58 -1.87 -27.58
N PHE A 236 0.35 -1.47 -26.35
CA PHE A 236 -0.52 -0.38 -25.96
C PHE A 236 0.31 0.71 -25.28
N HIS A 237 0.28 1.92 -25.80
CA HIS A 237 1.17 3.02 -25.42
C HIS A 237 0.43 4.07 -24.60
N ASP A 238 0.97 4.40 -23.45
CA ASP A 238 0.58 5.60 -22.70
C ASP A 238 1.38 6.80 -23.21
N PHE A 239 0.72 7.71 -23.88
CA PHE A 239 1.37 8.89 -24.45
C PHE A 239 1.74 9.93 -23.40
N ALA A 240 1.13 9.89 -22.22
CA ALA A 240 1.43 10.82 -21.14
C ALA A 240 2.76 10.47 -20.45
N THR A 241 2.98 9.18 -20.21
CA THR A 241 4.17 8.69 -19.48
C THR A 241 5.24 8.10 -20.38
N GLY A 242 4.87 7.70 -21.62
CA GLY A 242 5.74 6.96 -22.53
C GLY A 242 5.86 5.47 -22.20
N TYR A 243 5.07 4.98 -21.23
CA TYR A 243 5.06 3.56 -20.88
C TYR A 243 4.34 2.73 -21.94
N ARG A 244 4.73 1.46 -22.02
CA ARG A 244 4.18 0.48 -22.95
C ARG A 244 3.57 -0.66 -22.15
N TYR A 245 2.50 -1.22 -22.71
CA TYR A 245 1.78 -2.32 -22.08
C TYR A 245 1.49 -3.41 -23.12
N TYR A 246 1.40 -4.64 -22.65
CA TYR A 246 0.96 -5.77 -23.47
C TYR A 246 0.12 -6.75 -22.66
N PHE A 247 -0.65 -7.58 -23.36
CA PHE A 247 -1.37 -8.66 -22.70
C PHE A 247 -0.54 -9.94 -22.66
N LEU A 248 -0.42 -10.52 -21.50
CA LEU A 248 0.24 -11.78 -21.24
C LEU A 248 -0.82 -12.84 -20.91
N THR A 249 -0.92 -13.88 -21.74
CA THR A 249 -1.85 -14.98 -21.49
C THR A 249 -1.13 -16.11 -20.74
N GLY A 250 -1.59 -16.38 -19.52
CA GLY A 250 -1.20 -17.53 -18.73
C GLY A 250 -2.12 -18.73 -18.98
N GLU A 251 -1.92 -19.82 -18.23
CA GLU A 251 -2.73 -21.04 -18.37
C GLU A 251 -4.22 -20.83 -18.05
N LYS A 252 -4.53 -19.99 -17.07
CA LYS A 252 -5.88 -19.81 -16.53
C LYS A 252 -6.38 -18.37 -16.58
N THR A 253 -5.54 -17.42 -16.85
CA THR A 253 -5.90 -16.00 -16.83
C THR A 253 -5.02 -15.16 -17.72
N VAL A 254 -5.38 -13.90 -17.89
CA VAL A 254 -4.67 -12.90 -18.67
C VAL A 254 -4.23 -11.77 -17.75
N TYR A 255 -3.05 -11.22 -18.04
CA TYR A 255 -2.52 -10.05 -17.35
C TYR A 255 -2.31 -8.91 -18.33
N LEU A 256 -2.59 -7.67 -17.89
CA LEU A 256 -2.04 -6.47 -18.51
C LEU A 256 -0.69 -6.20 -17.85
N VAL A 257 0.37 -6.18 -18.63
CA VAL A 257 1.75 -6.05 -18.18
C VAL A 257 2.31 -4.73 -18.65
N MET A 258 2.98 -3.97 -17.78
CA MET A 258 3.79 -2.82 -18.16
C MET A 258 5.18 -3.31 -18.58
N GLU A 259 5.57 -2.99 -19.80
CA GLU A 259 6.83 -3.44 -20.41
C GLU A 259 8.00 -2.57 -19.96
N GLU A 260 9.12 -3.20 -19.63
CA GLU A 260 10.40 -2.54 -19.34
C GLU A 260 10.30 -1.27 -18.49
N VAL A 261 9.70 -1.38 -17.30
CA VAL A 261 9.58 -0.22 -16.40
C VAL A 261 10.94 0.46 -16.23
N PRO A 262 11.06 1.77 -16.54
CA PRO A 262 12.36 2.45 -16.65
C PRO A 262 13.26 2.33 -15.43
N GLN A 263 12.67 2.24 -14.25
CA GLN A 263 13.38 2.12 -12.99
C GLN A 263 14.08 0.75 -12.82
N TYR A 264 13.52 -0.29 -13.43
CA TYR A 264 13.95 -1.67 -13.21
C TYR A 264 14.45 -2.35 -14.50
N GLY A 265 14.03 -1.87 -15.66
CA GLY A 265 14.22 -2.55 -16.94
C GLY A 265 13.48 -3.89 -16.99
N ALA A 266 12.42 -4.06 -16.20
CA ALA A 266 11.68 -5.29 -16.03
C ALA A 266 10.20 -5.09 -16.36
N ASP A 267 9.55 -6.17 -16.79
CA ASP A 267 8.12 -6.22 -17.02
C ASP A 267 7.37 -6.40 -15.70
N ILE A 268 6.32 -5.60 -15.48
CA ILE A 268 5.52 -5.64 -14.25
C ILE A 268 4.06 -5.91 -14.59
N PRO A 269 3.46 -7.00 -14.08
CA PRO A 269 2.02 -7.22 -14.15
C PRO A 269 1.28 -6.11 -13.40
N MET A 270 0.36 -5.44 -14.10
CA MET A 270 -0.42 -4.33 -13.56
C MET A 270 -1.80 -4.76 -13.12
N TYR A 271 -2.44 -5.62 -13.90
CA TYR A 271 -3.79 -6.11 -13.65
C TYR A 271 -3.93 -7.56 -14.09
N GLN A 272 -4.74 -8.32 -13.36
CA GLN A 272 -5.15 -9.68 -13.69
C GLN A 272 -6.59 -9.69 -14.16
N LYS A 273 -6.91 -10.35 -15.29
CA LYS A 273 -8.27 -10.57 -15.73
C LYS A 273 -9.00 -11.48 -14.76
N ILE A 274 -10.24 -11.11 -14.45
CA ILE A 274 -11.16 -11.93 -13.65
C ILE A 274 -12.51 -12.03 -14.37
N ASP A 275 -13.26 -13.07 -14.05
CA ASP A 275 -14.60 -13.25 -14.55
C ASP A 275 -15.62 -12.94 -13.43
N PRO A 276 -16.78 -12.35 -13.77
CA PRO A 276 -17.89 -12.24 -12.85
C PRO A 276 -18.30 -13.62 -12.31
N VAL A 277 -18.68 -13.66 -11.04
CA VAL A 277 -19.16 -14.91 -10.44
C VAL A 277 -20.58 -15.17 -10.91
N GLU A 278 -20.86 -16.31 -11.58
CA GLU A 278 -22.18 -16.64 -12.11
C GLU A 278 -23.28 -16.72 -11.03
N LYS A 279 -22.92 -17.23 -9.86
CA LYS A 279 -23.80 -17.32 -8.69
C LYS A 279 -23.05 -16.77 -7.50
N PRO A 280 -23.03 -15.44 -7.34
CA PRO A 280 -22.24 -14.82 -6.29
C PRO A 280 -22.84 -15.13 -4.91
N GLU A 281 -21.98 -15.57 -3.99
CA GLU A 281 -22.30 -15.54 -2.57
C GLU A 281 -22.28 -14.09 -2.09
N SER A 282 -23.05 -13.81 -1.06
CA SER A 282 -23.04 -12.50 -0.40
C SER A 282 -22.48 -12.65 1.00
N LEU A 283 -21.73 -11.66 1.45
CA LEU A 283 -21.34 -11.60 2.84
C LEU A 283 -22.57 -11.45 3.75
N SER A 284 -22.47 -11.94 4.97
CA SER A 284 -23.55 -11.89 5.98
C SER A 284 -23.92 -10.47 6.41
N VAL A 285 -23.17 -9.48 5.95
CA VAL A 285 -23.41 -8.04 6.14
C VAL A 285 -23.28 -7.31 4.82
N VAL A 286 -24.08 -6.27 4.65
CA VAL A 286 -23.92 -5.34 3.53
C VAL A 286 -22.61 -4.57 3.70
N MET A 287 -21.75 -4.66 2.70
CA MET A 287 -20.45 -3.97 2.69
C MET A 287 -20.56 -2.59 2.04
N ASP A 288 -21.46 -2.39 1.10
CA ASP A 288 -21.55 -1.15 0.33
C ASP A 288 -21.78 0.08 1.19
N GLY A 289 -20.86 1.03 1.07
CA GLY A 289 -20.89 2.30 1.80
C GLY A 289 -20.73 2.17 3.33
N ARG A 290 -20.43 0.98 3.86
CA ARG A 290 -20.27 0.76 5.29
C ARG A 290 -18.90 1.23 5.77
N PHE A 291 -18.88 1.88 6.94
CA PHE A 291 -17.64 2.24 7.63
C PHE A 291 -17.27 1.18 8.68
N TRP A 292 -16.01 0.84 8.68
CA TRP A 292 -15.41 -0.12 9.60
C TRP A 292 -14.40 0.59 10.49
N LEU A 293 -14.59 0.46 11.79
CA LEU A 293 -13.87 1.15 12.86
C LEU A 293 -12.86 0.20 13.47
N ILE A 294 -11.58 0.53 13.41
CA ILE A 294 -10.52 -0.29 14.01
C ILE A 294 -10.71 -0.43 15.52
N ARG A 295 -10.33 -1.59 16.08
CA ARG A 295 -10.49 -1.89 17.51
C ARG A 295 -9.18 -2.17 18.23
N ASN A 296 -8.09 -2.40 17.52
CA ASN A 296 -6.82 -2.85 18.11
C ASN A 296 -5.60 -2.05 17.62
N ALA A 297 -5.79 -0.76 17.29
CA ALA A 297 -4.70 0.13 16.94
C ALA A 297 -4.00 0.66 18.20
N SER A 298 -2.66 0.71 18.18
CA SER A 298 -1.90 1.47 19.17
C SER A 298 -2.19 2.97 19.04
N PRO A 299 -2.15 3.76 20.14
CA PRO A 299 -2.29 5.23 20.05
C PRO A 299 -1.31 5.88 19.08
N PHE A 300 -0.12 5.33 18.92
CA PHE A 300 0.92 5.81 18.03
C PHE A 300 1.13 4.92 16.80
N ALA A 301 0.12 4.09 16.47
CA ALA A 301 0.15 3.28 15.28
C ALA A 301 0.27 4.13 14.01
N GLN A 302 0.96 3.56 13.06
CA GLN A 302 1.48 4.17 11.86
C GLN A 302 0.43 4.69 10.88
N LEU A 303 -0.76 4.12 10.83
CA LEU A 303 -1.66 4.25 9.69
C LEU A 303 -3.00 4.93 10.07
N PRO A 304 -3.09 6.28 10.02
CA PRO A 304 -4.40 6.96 10.18
C PRO A 304 -5.44 6.48 9.18
N ASP A 305 -5.02 6.19 7.94
CA ASP A 305 -5.91 5.82 6.84
C ASP A 305 -6.56 4.44 7.02
N ASP A 306 -5.96 3.57 7.83
CA ASP A 306 -6.51 2.26 8.15
C ASP A 306 -7.39 2.25 9.42
N LEU A 307 -7.49 3.37 10.13
CA LEU A 307 -8.30 3.45 11.35
C LEU A 307 -9.80 3.42 11.05
N LEU A 308 -10.18 4.05 9.94
CA LEU A 308 -11.54 4.14 9.43
C LEU A 308 -11.56 3.70 7.96
N VAL A 309 -12.11 2.54 7.68
CA VAL A 309 -12.15 1.97 6.33
C VAL A 309 -13.57 1.97 5.81
N LYS A 310 -13.79 2.54 4.62
CA LYS A 310 -15.05 2.42 3.89
C LYS A 310 -14.97 1.20 2.99
N SER A 311 -15.89 0.26 3.17
CA SER A 311 -16.03 -0.87 2.26
C SER A 311 -17.02 -0.57 1.13
N GLU A 312 -16.85 -1.25 0.01
CA GLU A 312 -17.69 -1.07 -1.19
C GLU A 312 -18.01 -2.42 -1.82
N GLU A 313 -19.18 -2.54 -2.43
CA GLU A 313 -19.54 -3.64 -3.31
C GLU A 313 -19.52 -3.15 -4.76
N TYR A 314 -19.01 -3.97 -5.66
CA TYR A 314 -18.95 -3.61 -7.07
C TYR A 314 -20.24 -4.01 -7.76
N GLY A 315 -21.13 -3.03 -8.07
CA GLY A 315 -22.41 -3.30 -8.72
C GLY A 315 -22.29 -4.01 -10.08
N ASP A 316 -21.28 -3.64 -10.88
CA ASP A 316 -21.00 -4.26 -12.18
C ASP A 316 -20.19 -5.56 -12.08
N LEU A 317 -19.69 -5.91 -10.90
CA LEU A 317 -18.86 -7.09 -10.65
C LEU A 317 -19.37 -7.83 -9.39
N PRO A 318 -20.55 -8.43 -9.42
CA PRO A 318 -21.15 -9.08 -8.26
C PRO A 318 -20.30 -10.23 -7.73
N GLY A 319 -20.28 -10.38 -6.41
CA GLY A 319 -19.46 -11.37 -5.71
C GLY A 319 -18.04 -10.87 -5.37
N TYR A 320 -17.75 -9.59 -5.59
CA TYR A 320 -16.51 -8.96 -5.18
C TYR A 320 -16.79 -7.74 -4.32
N VAL A 321 -15.93 -7.55 -3.31
CA VAL A 321 -16.00 -6.42 -2.38
C VAL A 321 -14.63 -5.78 -2.25
N LYS A 322 -14.61 -4.48 -1.94
CA LYS A 322 -13.39 -3.73 -1.63
C LYS A 322 -13.25 -3.57 -0.13
N PHE A 323 -12.17 -4.08 0.40
CA PHE A 323 -11.68 -3.85 1.76
C PHE A 323 -10.18 -4.14 1.81
N PHE A 324 -9.33 -3.13 1.95
CA PHE A 324 -7.87 -3.24 1.78
C PHE A 324 -7.43 -3.91 0.47
N GLY A 325 -8.16 -3.70 -0.60
CA GLY A 325 -7.98 -4.36 -1.88
C GLY A 325 -9.27 -5.03 -2.33
N VAL A 326 -9.19 -5.85 -3.35
CA VAL A 326 -10.34 -6.54 -3.93
C VAL A 326 -10.40 -7.97 -3.41
N ASN A 327 -11.53 -8.32 -2.80
CA ASN A 327 -11.79 -9.65 -2.27
C ASN A 327 -12.96 -10.30 -3.00
N ARG A 328 -12.79 -11.56 -3.41
CA ARG A 328 -13.86 -12.40 -3.91
C ARG A 328 -14.59 -13.06 -2.73
N VAL A 329 -15.90 -12.93 -2.69
CA VAL A 329 -16.74 -13.55 -1.66
C VAL A 329 -16.80 -15.04 -1.93
N GLU A 330 -16.31 -15.87 -1.01
CA GLU A 330 -16.30 -17.32 -1.09
C GLU A 330 -17.39 -17.95 -0.20
N THR A 331 -17.65 -17.34 0.95
CA THR A 331 -18.71 -17.74 1.88
C THR A 331 -19.31 -16.50 2.53
N PRO A 332 -20.46 -16.62 3.24
CA PRO A 332 -21.09 -15.46 3.91
C PRO A 332 -20.21 -14.76 4.95
N ASP A 333 -19.13 -15.35 5.36
CA ASP A 333 -18.21 -14.79 6.37
C ASP A 333 -16.75 -14.69 5.92
N PHE A 334 -16.46 -15.01 4.65
CA PHE A 334 -15.09 -15.01 4.15
C PHE A 334 -14.95 -14.46 2.74
N GLY A 335 -14.02 -13.53 2.55
CA GLY A 335 -13.57 -13.03 1.25
C GLY A 335 -12.10 -13.34 1.02
N ALA A 336 -11.81 -14.02 -0.09
CA ALA A 336 -10.45 -14.34 -0.52
C ALA A 336 -9.86 -13.25 -1.40
N ILE A 337 -8.54 -13.13 -1.44
CA ILE A 337 -7.85 -12.26 -2.40
C ILE A 337 -8.29 -12.58 -3.83
N ALA A 338 -8.58 -11.55 -4.63
CA ALA A 338 -9.10 -11.73 -5.99
C ALA A 338 -7.99 -11.94 -7.04
N ALA A 339 -6.82 -11.34 -6.84
CA ALA A 339 -5.69 -11.43 -7.76
C ALA A 339 -4.57 -12.33 -7.20
N THR A 340 -3.95 -13.14 -8.04
CA THR A 340 -2.84 -14.03 -7.65
C THR A 340 -1.49 -13.44 -8.05
N GLY A 341 -0.50 -13.55 -7.17
CA GLY A 341 0.88 -13.13 -7.45
C GLY A 341 1.19 -11.66 -7.21
N PHE A 342 0.23 -10.87 -6.78
CA PHE A 342 0.46 -9.49 -6.35
C PHE A 342 0.78 -9.44 -4.86
N ARG A 343 1.56 -8.43 -4.44
CA ARG A 343 1.91 -8.17 -3.03
C ARG A 343 0.79 -7.42 -2.31
N ASP A 344 0.93 -7.34 -0.99
CA ASP A 344 0.14 -6.47 -0.11
C ASP A 344 -1.38 -6.69 -0.18
N GLN A 345 -1.78 -7.96 -0.30
CA GLN A 345 -3.16 -8.40 -0.30
C GLN A 345 -3.51 -9.15 0.99
N CYS A 346 -4.76 -9.11 1.39
CA CYS A 346 -5.25 -9.91 2.51
C CYS A 346 -6.65 -10.46 2.25
N ASN A 347 -6.91 -11.61 2.85
CA ASN A 347 -8.26 -12.13 2.99
C ASN A 347 -8.99 -11.35 4.07
N ILE A 348 -10.33 -11.30 3.98
CA ILE A 348 -11.19 -10.76 5.01
C ILE A 348 -12.01 -11.87 5.66
N GLN A 349 -12.19 -11.78 6.98
CA GLN A 349 -12.97 -12.74 7.77
C GLN A 349 -13.95 -12.00 8.65
N LEU A 350 -15.24 -12.26 8.47
CA LEU A 350 -16.30 -11.81 9.38
C LEU A 350 -16.45 -12.81 10.54
N PHE A 351 -16.71 -12.29 11.73
CA PHE A 351 -17.00 -13.10 12.92
C PHE A 351 -17.83 -12.31 13.92
N LYS A 352 -18.38 -12.97 14.91
CA LYS A 352 -19.11 -12.31 16.01
C LYS A 352 -18.28 -12.30 17.28
N LYS A 353 -18.23 -11.14 17.95
CA LYS A 353 -17.70 -10.97 19.30
C LYS A 353 -18.65 -10.08 20.08
N ASP A 354 -19.09 -10.55 21.25
CA ASP A 354 -20.00 -9.82 22.16
C ASP A 354 -21.31 -9.34 21.47
N GLY A 355 -21.84 -10.17 20.59
CA GLY A 355 -23.04 -9.86 19.82
C GLY A 355 -22.85 -8.91 18.62
N ALA A 356 -21.68 -8.27 18.50
CA ALA A 356 -21.35 -7.38 17.40
C ALA A 356 -20.63 -8.12 16.28
N ILE A 357 -20.82 -7.65 15.04
CA ILE A 357 -20.09 -8.15 13.88
C ILE A 357 -18.74 -7.47 13.85
N ARG A 358 -17.70 -8.30 13.70
CA ARG A 358 -16.31 -7.92 13.53
C ARG A 358 -15.81 -8.35 12.17
N LEU A 359 -14.83 -7.62 11.64
CA LEU A 359 -14.09 -7.96 10.44
C LEU A 359 -12.61 -8.02 10.77
N LYS A 360 -11.95 -9.12 10.40
CA LYS A 360 -10.49 -9.25 10.52
C LYS A 360 -9.86 -9.14 9.14
N ALA A 361 -8.84 -8.31 9.02
CA ALA A 361 -7.97 -8.19 7.86
C ALA A 361 -6.52 -8.06 8.35
N ILE A 362 -5.63 -8.95 7.90
CA ILE A 362 -4.25 -9.07 8.40
C ILE A 362 -4.27 -9.30 9.93
N GLN A 363 -3.67 -8.39 10.72
CA GLN A 363 -3.73 -8.39 12.19
C GLN A 363 -4.78 -7.43 12.76
N PHE A 364 -5.43 -6.64 11.91
CA PHE A 364 -6.38 -5.63 12.34
C PHE A 364 -7.78 -6.23 12.53
N VAL A 365 -8.46 -5.74 13.55
CA VAL A 365 -9.84 -6.10 13.86
C VAL A 365 -10.68 -4.82 13.80
N TYR A 366 -11.78 -4.92 13.07
CA TYR A 366 -12.71 -3.82 12.87
C TYR A 366 -14.09 -4.19 13.39
N SER A 367 -14.87 -3.17 13.74
CA SER A 367 -16.31 -3.27 13.99
C SER A 367 -17.07 -2.40 13.00
N SER A 368 -18.30 -2.77 12.71
CA SER A 368 -19.22 -1.86 12.02
C SER A 368 -19.37 -0.55 12.78
N GLU A 369 -19.57 0.55 12.08
CA GLU A 369 -19.82 1.89 12.66
C GLU A 369 -21.03 1.93 13.62
N ASP A 370 -21.90 0.92 13.57
CA ASP A 370 -23.10 0.83 14.44
C ASP A 370 -22.75 0.73 15.91
N ILE A 371 -21.52 0.30 16.25
CA ILE A 371 -21.07 0.17 17.65
C ILE A 371 -20.63 1.50 18.28
N ALA A 372 -20.42 2.55 17.47
CA ALA A 372 -19.95 3.82 18.00
C ALA A 372 -20.99 4.44 18.92
N GLY A 373 -20.61 4.69 20.16
CA GLY A 373 -21.46 5.44 21.11
C GLY A 373 -21.63 6.89 20.66
N THR A 374 -22.59 7.61 21.24
CA THR A 374 -22.86 9.01 20.89
C THR A 374 -22.25 9.93 21.94
N LEU A 375 -21.61 11.04 21.51
CA LEU A 375 -21.27 12.15 22.36
C LEU A 375 -22.53 13.02 22.58
N VAL A 376 -22.81 13.32 23.80
CA VAL A 376 -23.93 14.22 24.18
C VAL A 376 -23.38 15.63 24.44
N PRO A 377 -24.21 16.68 24.29
CA PRO A 377 -23.85 18.02 24.73
C PRO A 377 -23.44 18.03 26.22
N GLY A 378 -22.38 18.77 26.55
CA GLY A 378 -21.78 18.78 27.88
C GLY A 378 -20.59 17.86 28.01
N GLU A 379 -20.29 17.41 29.23
CA GLU A 379 -19.13 16.57 29.54
C GLU A 379 -19.40 15.09 29.25
N ASN A 380 -18.47 14.45 28.53
CA ASN A 380 -18.46 13.03 28.24
C ASN A 380 -17.16 12.41 28.74
N THR A 381 -17.25 11.44 29.62
CA THR A 381 -16.10 10.66 30.10
C THR A 381 -16.08 9.30 29.37
N ILE A 382 -15.00 9.00 28.69
CA ILE A 382 -14.80 7.75 27.97
C ILE A 382 -13.59 7.02 28.55
N VAL A 383 -13.78 5.77 28.98
CA VAL A 383 -12.72 4.95 29.57
C VAL A 383 -12.42 3.79 28.62
N ILE A 384 -11.14 3.57 28.33
CA ILE A 384 -10.69 2.39 27.60
C ILE A 384 -10.92 1.15 28.46
N GLY A 385 -11.64 0.18 27.91
CA GLY A 385 -11.96 -1.06 28.59
C GLY A 385 -10.73 -1.91 28.91
N SER A 386 -10.92 -2.96 29.73
CA SER A 386 -9.84 -3.85 30.18
C SER A 386 -9.15 -4.62 29.03
N GLU A 387 -9.80 -4.77 27.89
CA GLU A 387 -9.21 -5.42 26.71
C GLU A 387 -8.37 -4.46 25.86
N GLY A 388 -8.33 -3.16 26.16
CA GLY A 388 -7.57 -2.17 25.42
C GLY A 388 -8.13 -1.89 24.02
N GLU A 389 -9.39 -2.27 23.74
CA GLU A 389 -9.99 -1.98 22.45
C GLU A 389 -10.19 -0.47 22.29
N ASN A 390 -9.92 0.01 21.07
CA ASN A 390 -10.16 1.42 20.74
C ASN A 390 -11.63 1.77 20.89
N GLU A 391 -11.90 2.96 21.39
CA GLU A 391 -13.24 3.49 21.54
C GLU A 391 -13.59 4.43 20.39
N TRP A 392 -14.87 4.41 20.00
CA TRP A 392 -15.41 5.26 18.95
C TRP A 392 -16.68 5.96 19.40
N ARG A 393 -16.81 7.22 19.01
CA ARG A 393 -18.00 8.03 19.31
C ARG A 393 -18.49 8.75 18.07
N LYS A 394 -19.81 8.94 17.96
CA LYS A 394 -20.48 9.77 16.96
C LYS A 394 -20.77 11.14 17.53
N VAL A 395 -20.59 12.17 16.72
CA VAL A 395 -21.01 13.55 17.00
C VAL A 395 -22.29 13.80 16.22
N GLU A 396 -23.45 13.80 16.86
CA GLU A 396 -24.72 14.01 16.14
C GLU A 396 -24.90 15.47 15.72
N GLN A 397 -24.62 16.39 16.62
CA GLN A 397 -24.70 17.84 16.37
C GLN A 397 -23.32 18.46 16.41
N GLY A 398 -22.99 19.19 15.34
CA GLY A 398 -21.71 19.92 15.30
C GLY A 398 -21.62 20.96 16.40
N GLY A 399 -20.38 21.25 16.82
CA GLY A 399 -20.12 22.20 17.90
C GLY A 399 -18.63 22.35 18.14
N ILE A 400 -18.30 23.08 19.21
CA ILE A 400 -16.93 23.22 19.69
C ILE A 400 -16.66 22.08 20.67
N MET A 401 -15.58 21.34 20.46
CA MET A 401 -15.13 20.27 21.34
C MET A 401 -13.86 20.68 22.06
N SER A 402 -13.88 20.54 23.41
CA SER A 402 -12.66 20.60 24.21
C SER A 402 -12.28 19.19 24.65
N ILE A 403 -11.00 18.81 24.46
CA ILE A 403 -10.52 17.46 24.63
C ILE A 403 -9.41 17.43 25.69
N GLU A 404 -9.61 16.63 26.73
CA GLU A 404 -8.58 16.24 27.69
C GLU A 404 -8.31 14.74 27.51
N LYS A 405 -7.05 14.36 27.43
CA LYS A 405 -6.62 12.98 27.17
C LYS A 405 -5.47 12.56 28.08
N PRO A 406 -5.27 11.25 28.30
CA PRO A 406 -4.07 10.72 28.92
C PRO A 406 -2.80 11.12 28.15
N ALA A 407 -1.66 11.17 28.83
CA ALA A 407 -0.38 11.54 28.19
C ALA A 407 -0.05 10.69 26.97
N ASN A 408 -0.31 9.39 27.04
CA ASN A 408 -0.10 8.43 25.93
C ASN A 408 -1.37 8.16 25.11
N GLY A 409 -2.48 8.86 25.40
CA GLY A 409 -3.70 8.72 24.62
C GLY A 409 -3.68 9.52 23.34
N ARG A 410 -4.45 9.08 22.34
CA ARG A 410 -4.66 9.78 21.06
C ARG A 410 -6.13 9.91 20.76
N VAL A 411 -6.52 11.09 20.25
CA VAL A 411 -7.86 11.36 19.72
C VAL A 411 -7.71 11.83 18.28
N ILE A 412 -8.48 11.21 17.36
CA ILE A 412 -8.54 11.61 15.96
C ILE A 412 -10.01 11.81 15.59
N ILE A 413 -10.30 12.83 14.78
CA ILE A 413 -11.67 13.13 14.34
C ILE A 413 -11.74 13.06 12.82
N PHE A 414 -12.72 12.29 12.35
CA PHE A 414 -13.06 12.10 10.94
C PHE A 414 -14.40 12.79 10.66
N PRO A 415 -14.45 13.77 9.75
CA PRO A 415 -15.66 14.55 9.51
C PRO A 415 -16.64 13.79 8.62
N ARG A 416 -17.93 13.91 8.89
CA ARG A 416 -19.07 13.57 7.99
C ARG A 416 -18.90 12.29 7.17
N ARG A 417 -18.45 11.19 7.79
CA ARG A 417 -18.23 9.91 7.08
C ARG A 417 -17.17 10.01 5.97
N GLN A 418 -16.13 10.81 6.18
CA GLN A 418 -14.94 10.86 5.33
C GLN A 418 -13.80 10.14 6.05
N VAL A 419 -12.90 9.53 5.27
CA VAL A 419 -11.71 8.85 5.81
C VAL A 419 -10.56 9.82 6.10
N GLU A 420 -10.64 11.04 5.59
CA GLU A 420 -9.70 12.11 5.88
C GLU A 420 -9.95 12.72 7.25
N LYS A 421 -8.93 12.82 8.10
CA LYS A 421 -9.01 13.41 9.43
C LYS A 421 -9.03 14.94 9.37
N VAL A 422 -9.74 15.56 10.32
CA VAL A 422 -9.71 17.02 10.53
C VAL A 422 -9.06 17.41 11.84
N TYR A 423 -8.75 16.45 12.68
CA TYR A 423 -8.12 16.66 13.97
C TYR A 423 -7.29 15.46 14.37
N ASP A 424 -6.13 15.73 14.93
CA ASP A 424 -5.26 14.73 15.54
C ASP A 424 -4.61 15.34 16.80
N SER A 425 -4.93 14.81 17.96
CA SER A 425 -4.45 15.33 19.24
C SER A 425 -2.93 15.25 19.46
N ILE A 426 -2.19 14.71 18.48
CA ILE A 426 -0.72 14.72 18.48
C ILE A 426 -0.19 16.11 18.11
N ILE A 427 -0.86 16.80 17.18
CA ILE A 427 -0.42 18.06 16.59
C ILE A 427 -1.37 19.22 16.84
N ASP A 428 -2.67 18.93 17.04
CA ASP A 428 -3.69 19.95 17.16
C ASP A 428 -3.87 20.41 18.62
N SER A 429 -4.44 21.60 18.76
CA SER A 429 -4.82 22.15 20.06
C SER A 429 -5.95 21.33 20.70
N SER A 430 -6.16 21.49 22.01
CA SER A 430 -7.20 20.77 22.76
C SER A 430 -8.64 21.25 22.47
N GLU A 431 -8.83 22.22 21.58
CA GLU A 431 -10.15 22.74 21.21
C GLU A 431 -10.30 22.82 19.69
N ILE A 432 -11.43 22.31 19.17
CA ILE A 432 -11.71 22.25 17.72
C ILE A 432 -13.21 22.41 17.45
N SER A 433 -13.57 23.04 16.31
CA SER A 433 -14.92 23.02 15.75
C SER A 433 -15.13 21.74 14.93
N VAL A 434 -16.12 20.93 15.32
CA VAL A 434 -16.40 19.63 14.74
C VAL A 434 -17.79 19.64 14.08
N PRO A 435 -17.91 19.24 12.80
CA PRO A 435 -19.22 19.13 12.15
C PRO A 435 -20.04 17.96 12.71
N GLY A 436 -21.37 18.07 12.66
CA GLY A 436 -22.26 16.96 12.94
C GLY A 436 -22.04 15.79 11.96
N GLY A 437 -22.22 14.57 12.44
CA GLY A 437 -21.95 13.35 11.68
C GLY A 437 -20.48 12.88 11.72
N SER A 438 -19.63 13.57 12.48
CA SER A 438 -18.22 13.15 12.66
C SER A 438 -18.10 11.91 13.53
N LEU A 439 -17.03 11.15 13.28
CA LEU A 439 -16.57 10.02 14.10
C LEU A 439 -15.32 10.43 14.88
N VAL A 440 -15.27 10.08 16.15
CA VAL A 440 -14.16 10.35 17.07
C VAL A 440 -13.54 9.02 17.46
N PHE A 441 -12.29 8.84 17.09
CA PHE A 441 -11.43 7.72 17.49
C PHE A 441 -10.69 8.05 18.77
N LEU A 442 -10.64 7.10 19.71
CA LEU A 442 -9.90 7.21 20.96
C LEU A 442 -9.06 5.96 21.18
N ALA A 443 -7.78 6.14 21.37
CA ALA A 443 -6.83 5.05 21.66
C ALA A 443 -6.00 5.39 22.90
N GLY A 444 -5.85 4.41 23.77
CA GLY A 444 -5.10 4.51 25.04
C GLY A 444 -4.87 3.13 25.65
N GLU A 445 -4.25 3.08 26.79
CA GLU A 445 -4.06 1.87 27.58
C GLU A 445 -5.34 1.51 28.35
N PRO A 446 -5.53 0.24 28.75
CA PRO A 446 -6.64 -0.15 29.61
C PRO A 446 -6.77 0.70 30.87
N GLY A 447 -7.93 1.31 31.08
CA GLY A 447 -8.20 2.21 32.19
C GLY A 447 -7.92 3.70 31.93
N ASP A 448 -7.33 4.04 30.79
CA ASP A 448 -7.17 5.42 30.35
C ASP A 448 -8.54 6.11 30.22
N SER A 449 -8.62 7.35 30.69
CA SER A 449 -9.85 8.14 30.70
C SER A 449 -9.69 9.41 29.88
N PHE A 450 -10.63 9.63 28.97
CA PHE A 450 -10.72 10.83 28.13
C PHE A 450 -11.92 11.65 28.58
N SER A 451 -11.76 12.98 28.69
CA SER A 451 -12.85 13.92 28.89
C SER A 451 -13.07 14.77 27.65
N ILE A 452 -14.27 14.73 27.10
CA ILE A 452 -14.66 15.48 25.90
C ILE A 452 -15.89 16.33 26.25
N ILE A 453 -15.74 17.65 26.18
CA ILE A 453 -16.82 18.59 26.39
C ILE A 453 -17.31 19.07 25.02
N VAL A 454 -18.61 18.87 24.72
CA VAL A 454 -19.28 19.33 23.51
C VAL A 454 -20.14 20.55 23.84
N ARG A 455 -19.88 21.70 23.18
CA ARG A 455 -20.58 22.99 23.39
C ARG A 455 -21.28 23.45 22.12
#